data_4a32c3669063aa804baea145db44cffe
#
_entry.id   4a32c3669063aa804baea145db44cffe
#
_cell.length_a   1.000
_cell.length_b   1.000
_cell.length_c   1.000
_cell.angle_alpha   90.00
_cell.angle_beta   90.00
_cell.angle_gamma   90.00
#
_symmetry.space_group_name_H-M   'P 1'
#
loop_
_entity.id
_entity.type
_entity.pdbx_description
1 polymer ?
#
loop_
_entity_poly.entity_id
_entity_poly.type
_entity_poly.pdbx_seq_one_letter_code
_entity_poly.pdbx_strand_id
1 'polypeptide(L)'
;QCGFGLQGNCCRICGMGPCRITPKTPRGLCGADEHVIVGRNFARMVAGGTAAHSDHARDIAHTMALASRNGNYTIKDESKLITLAKEWDVETEGRDIYDIAHEVADVALMEFGKPYGVARFLKNAPVKRQKVWKELGIEPRAIDREVATIMHSTHIGCTADIDSLIHMSLRTSLADGWAGSMIGTRFSDILFGTPTVGETEANLGVLEENKVN
;
A
#
# COMPACT_ATOMS: atom_id res chain seq x y z
N GLN A 1 19.71 19.44 14.19
CA GLN A 1 18.92 18.19 14.37
C GLN A 1 19.23 17.54 15.71
N CYS A 2 18.25 16.81 16.26
CA CYS A 2 18.43 16.05 17.50
C CYS A 2 19.30 14.82 17.25
N GLY A 3 20.42 14.67 17.99
CA GLY A 3 21.36 13.57 17.83
C GLY A 3 20.73 12.17 18.05
N PHE A 4 19.76 12.05 18.93
CA PHE A 4 19.01 10.78 19.12
C PHE A 4 18.13 10.44 17.93
N GLY A 5 17.43 11.43 17.37
CA GLY A 5 16.58 11.23 16.19
C GLY A 5 17.43 10.88 14.96
N LEU A 6 18.59 11.52 14.80
CA LEU A 6 19.52 11.25 13.71
C LEU A 6 20.04 9.81 13.71
N GLN A 7 20.29 9.26 14.89
CA GLN A 7 20.78 7.88 15.07
C GLN A 7 19.65 6.83 15.10
N GLY A 8 18.39 7.25 15.03
CA GLY A 8 17.25 6.33 15.17
C GLY A 8 17.03 5.80 16.60
N ASN A 9 17.75 6.30 17.59
CA ASN A 9 17.78 5.80 18.97
C ASN A 9 16.67 6.39 19.86
N CYS A 10 15.59 6.89 19.25
CA CYS A 10 14.48 7.52 19.98
C CYS A 10 13.14 6.89 19.55
N CYS A 11 12.39 6.38 20.51
CA CYS A 11 11.04 5.91 20.32
C CYS A 11 10.02 6.91 20.88
N ARG A 12 9.06 7.32 20.05
CA ARG A 12 7.95 8.24 20.39
C ARG A 12 6.58 7.64 20.07
N ILE A 13 6.47 6.32 20.05
CA ILE A 13 5.28 5.63 19.56
C ILE A 13 4.13 5.63 20.59
N CYS A 14 4.44 5.65 21.88
CA CYS A 14 3.42 5.61 22.93
C CYS A 14 3.56 6.76 23.94
N GLY A 15 2.55 6.97 24.77
CA GLY A 15 2.52 8.01 25.79
C GLY A 15 3.51 7.82 26.95
N MET A 16 4.16 6.64 27.06
CA MET A 16 5.18 6.37 28.07
C MET A 16 6.58 6.89 27.69
N GLY A 17 6.75 7.29 26.42
CA GLY A 17 7.99 7.88 25.90
C GLY A 17 8.07 9.41 26.11
N PRO A 18 9.07 10.04 25.45
CA PRO A 18 10.01 9.43 24.56
C PRO A 18 11.05 8.55 25.25
N CYS A 19 11.30 7.36 24.70
CA CYS A 19 12.39 6.50 25.14
C CYS A 19 13.62 6.80 24.30
N ARG A 20 14.74 7.09 24.95
CA ARG A 20 16.04 7.39 24.29
C ARG A 20 17.04 6.35 24.72
N ILE A 21 17.62 5.66 23.74
CA ILE A 21 18.61 4.62 24.02
C ILE A 21 20.00 5.25 24.20
N THR A 22 20.65 4.85 25.29
CA THR A 22 22.01 5.26 25.63
C THR A 22 22.75 4.06 26.23
N PRO A 23 24.10 4.11 26.34
CA PRO A 23 24.82 3.03 27.04
C PRO A 23 24.34 2.76 28.47
N LYS A 24 23.77 3.77 29.14
CA LYS A 24 23.22 3.64 30.51
C LYS A 24 21.75 3.15 30.52
N THR A 25 21.04 3.35 29.42
CA THR A 25 19.63 2.97 29.26
C THR A 25 19.46 2.23 27.93
N PRO A 26 19.93 0.97 27.81
CA PRO A 26 20.01 0.24 26.54
C PRO A 26 18.65 -0.24 26.04
N ARG A 27 17.59 -0.06 26.81
CA ARG A 27 16.20 -0.45 26.45
C ARG A 27 15.22 0.64 26.80
N GLY A 28 14.19 0.77 25.96
CA GLY A 28 13.01 1.59 26.26
C GLY A 28 12.17 0.97 27.38
N LEU A 29 11.17 1.70 27.85
CA LEU A 29 10.30 1.30 28.95
C LEU A 29 9.60 -0.04 28.72
N CYS A 30 9.25 -0.35 27.45
CA CYS A 30 8.62 -1.62 27.05
C CYS A 30 9.64 -2.73 26.73
N GLY A 31 10.93 -2.53 27.00
CA GLY A 31 11.99 -3.49 26.74
C GLY A 31 12.60 -3.43 25.32
N ALA A 32 12.06 -2.59 24.42
CA ALA A 32 12.61 -2.43 23.08
C ALA A 32 14.04 -1.85 23.12
N ASP A 33 14.95 -2.50 22.42
CA ASP A 33 16.29 -2.00 22.18
C ASP A 33 16.34 -1.10 20.94
N GLU A 34 17.55 -0.64 20.59
CA GLU A 34 17.77 0.23 19.45
C GLU A 34 17.32 -0.37 18.13
N HIS A 35 17.57 -1.66 17.88
CA HIS A 35 17.21 -2.33 16.65
C HIS A 35 15.68 -2.42 16.49
N VAL A 36 14.99 -2.77 17.55
CA VAL A 36 13.51 -2.82 17.57
C VAL A 36 12.92 -1.42 17.39
N ILE A 37 13.51 -0.39 17.99
CA ILE A 37 13.04 0.99 17.81
C ILE A 37 13.19 1.43 16.35
N VAL A 38 14.35 1.18 15.73
CA VAL A 38 14.57 1.50 14.31
C VAL A 38 13.60 0.71 13.42
N GLY A 39 13.44 -0.59 13.66
CA GLY A 39 12.50 -1.44 12.93
C GLY A 39 11.05 -0.98 13.05
N ARG A 40 10.60 -0.58 14.23
CA ARG A 40 9.26 -0.02 14.45
C ARG A 40 9.05 1.31 13.73
N ASN A 41 10.04 2.20 13.76
CA ASN A 41 9.97 3.48 13.05
C ASN A 41 9.92 3.24 11.54
N PHE A 42 10.74 2.34 10.99
CA PHE A 42 10.73 1.96 9.59
C PHE A 42 9.37 1.36 9.18
N ALA A 43 8.86 0.38 9.94
CA ALA A 43 7.56 -0.23 9.66
C ALA A 43 6.43 0.81 9.63
N ARG A 44 6.44 1.79 10.54
CA ARG A 44 5.44 2.88 10.54
C ARG A 44 5.58 3.81 9.34
N MET A 45 6.79 4.06 8.84
CA MET A 45 6.97 4.81 7.59
C MET A 45 6.36 4.06 6.41
N VAL A 46 6.59 2.74 6.33
CA VAL A 46 5.96 1.88 5.30
C VAL A 46 4.45 1.92 5.43
N ALA A 47 3.90 1.76 6.64
CA ALA A 47 2.46 1.84 6.88
C ALA A 47 1.88 3.21 6.51
N GLY A 48 2.60 4.30 6.79
CA GLY A 48 2.20 5.66 6.42
C GLY A 48 2.12 5.85 4.91
N GLY A 49 3.11 5.37 4.16
CA GLY A 49 3.12 5.40 2.69
C GLY A 49 1.97 4.56 2.09
N THR A 50 1.79 3.35 2.60
CA THR A 50 0.70 2.47 2.17
C THR A 50 -0.68 3.09 2.47
N ALA A 51 -0.85 3.74 3.63
CA ALA A 51 -2.10 4.43 3.99
C ALA A 51 -2.41 5.56 3.02
N ALA A 52 -1.41 6.37 2.62
CA ALA A 52 -1.58 7.45 1.66
C ALA A 52 -2.04 6.94 0.29
N HIS A 53 -1.40 5.89 -0.23
CA HIS A 53 -1.80 5.27 -1.50
C HIS A 53 -3.14 4.54 -1.40
N SER A 54 -3.45 3.94 -0.25
CA SER A 54 -4.74 3.31 0.02
C SER A 54 -5.88 4.30 -0.11
N ASP A 55 -5.78 5.45 0.54
CA ASP A 55 -6.82 6.48 0.51
C ASP A 55 -7.01 7.04 -0.90
N HIS A 56 -5.92 7.36 -1.59
CA HIS A 56 -5.96 7.81 -2.99
C HIS A 56 -6.62 6.78 -3.93
N ALA A 57 -6.25 5.51 -3.82
CA ALA A 57 -6.82 4.44 -4.64
C ALA A 57 -8.32 4.22 -4.34
N ARG A 58 -8.71 4.38 -3.08
CA ARG A 58 -10.12 4.32 -2.64
C ARG A 58 -10.94 5.44 -3.26
N ASP A 59 -10.42 6.66 -3.28
CA ASP A 59 -11.09 7.81 -3.91
C ASP A 59 -11.29 7.58 -5.42
N ILE A 60 -10.30 6.99 -6.10
CA ILE A 60 -10.43 6.64 -7.51
C ILE A 60 -11.51 5.56 -7.71
N ALA A 61 -11.56 4.55 -6.84
CA ALA A 61 -12.60 3.52 -6.91
C ALA A 61 -14.00 4.10 -6.66
N HIS A 62 -14.15 5.00 -5.69
CA HIS A 62 -15.39 5.75 -5.48
C HIS A 62 -15.76 6.62 -6.67
N THR A 63 -14.79 7.28 -7.30
CA THR A 63 -15.02 8.08 -8.52
C THR A 63 -15.57 7.20 -9.63
N MET A 64 -15.05 5.99 -9.83
CA MET A 64 -15.58 5.05 -10.83
C MET A 64 -17.00 4.58 -10.49
N ALA A 65 -17.29 4.30 -9.23
CA ALA A 65 -18.65 3.97 -8.78
C ALA A 65 -19.65 5.12 -9.00
N LEU A 66 -19.21 6.37 -8.81
CA LEU A 66 -20.02 7.56 -9.06
C LEU A 66 -20.20 7.87 -10.55
N ALA A 67 -19.22 7.61 -11.39
CA ALA A 67 -19.29 7.79 -12.84
C ALA A 67 -20.50 7.06 -13.42
N SER A 68 -20.76 5.83 -12.91
CA SER A 68 -21.90 5.01 -13.32
C SER A 68 -23.26 5.62 -12.96
N ARG A 69 -23.33 6.41 -11.89
CA ARG A 69 -24.61 6.95 -11.37
C ARG A 69 -24.94 8.35 -11.86
N ASN A 70 -23.95 9.20 -12.04
CA ASN A 70 -24.16 10.65 -12.22
C ASN A 70 -23.85 11.14 -13.64
N GLY A 71 -23.27 10.28 -14.50
CA GLY A 71 -22.89 10.66 -15.87
C GLY A 71 -21.80 11.75 -15.97
N ASN A 72 -21.17 12.11 -14.85
CA ASN A 72 -20.16 13.18 -14.80
C ASN A 72 -18.82 12.75 -15.42
N TYR A 73 -18.57 11.45 -15.48
CA TYR A 73 -17.38 10.86 -16.09
C TYR A 73 -17.81 9.83 -17.13
N THR A 74 -17.03 9.71 -18.18
CA THR A 74 -17.21 8.67 -19.20
C THR A 74 -16.13 7.63 -19.05
N ILE A 75 -16.47 6.36 -19.22
CA ILE A 75 -15.47 5.29 -19.31
C ILE A 75 -14.70 5.47 -20.62
N LYS A 76 -13.38 5.67 -20.51
CA LYS A 76 -12.51 5.94 -21.66
C LYS A 76 -11.89 4.69 -22.25
N ASP A 77 -11.56 3.71 -21.40
CA ASP A 77 -10.98 2.43 -21.82
C ASP A 77 -11.92 1.28 -21.41
N GLU A 78 -12.99 1.11 -22.21
CA GLU A 78 -13.97 0.06 -22.01
C GLU A 78 -13.34 -1.33 -22.11
N SER A 79 -12.36 -1.51 -22.99
CA SER A 79 -11.71 -2.80 -23.20
C SER A 79 -10.93 -3.26 -21.95
N LYS A 80 -10.27 -2.30 -21.29
CA LYS A 80 -9.56 -2.55 -20.03
C LYS A 80 -10.54 -2.85 -18.89
N LEU A 81 -11.68 -2.16 -18.84
CA LEU A 81 -12.74 -2.42 -17.87
C LEU A 81 -13.29 -3.86 -18.03
N ILE A 82 -13.65 -4.26 -19.26
CA ILE A 82 -14.17 -5.60 -19.54
C ILE A 82 -13.13 -6.69 -19.20
N THR A 83 -11.86 -6.43 -19.51
CA THR A 83 -10.77 -7.35 -19.16
C THR A 83 -10.66 -7.52 -17.64
N LEU A 84 -10.68 -6.43 -16.89
CA LEU A 84 -10.62 -6.44 -15.43
C LEU A 84 -11.85 -7.09 -14.81
N ALA A 85 -13.05 -6.82 -15.33
CA ALA A 85 -14.29 -7.43 -14.90
C ALA A 85 -14.21 -8.96 -15.00
N LYS A 86 -13.78 -9.49 -16.14
CA LYS A 86 -13.58 -10.93 -16.35
C LYS A 86 -12.51 -11.51 -15.41
N GLU A 87 -11.41 -10.78 -15.18
CA GLU A 87 -10.37 -11.19 -14.21
C GLU A 87 -10.93 -11.31 -12.79
N TRP A 88 -11.96 -10.54 -12.47
CA TRP A 88 -12.56 -10.46 -11.14
C TRP A 88 -13.89 -11.20 -10.99
N ASP A 89 -14.24 -12.01 -11.99
CA ASP A 89 -15.46 -12.81 -12.03
C ASP A 89 -16.75 -11.96 -12.01
N VAL A 90 -16.68 -10.74 -12.56
CA VAL A 90 -17.83 -9.86 -12.78
C VAL A 90 -18.42 -10.16 -14.15
N GLU A 91 -19.75 -10.41 -14.19
CA GLU A 91 -20.48 -10.72 -15.42
C GLU A 91 -20.47 -9.49 -16.37
N THR A 92 -20.21 -9.74 -17.66
CA THR A 92 -20.09 -8.68 -18.66
C THR A 92 -21.04 -8.81 -19.84
N GLU A 93 -21.60 -10.01 -20.09
CA GLU A 93 -22.39 -10.30 -21.26
C GLU A 93 -23.79 -9.64 -21.17
N GLY A 94 -24.13 -8.86 -22.19
CA GLY A 94 -25.44 -8.20 -22.27
C GLY A 94 -25.68 -7.09 -21.26
N ARG A 95 -24.62 -6.61 -20.57
CA ARG A 95 -24.73 -5.57 -19.53
C ARG A 95 -24.26 -4.20 -20.04
N ASP A 96 -24.83 -3.16 -19.47
CA ASP A 96 -24.36 -1.79 -19.67
C ASP A 96 -22.97 -1.59 -19.09
N ILE A 97 -22.13 -0.80 -19.77
CA ILE A 97 -20.74 -0.58 -19.37
C ILE A 97 -20.61 0.12 -18.00
N TYR A 98 -21.56 0.99 -17.67
CA TYR A 98 -21.58 1.69 -16.39
C TYR A 98 -22.01 0.79 -15.23
N ASP A 99 -22.90 -0.18 -15.46
CA ASP A 99 -23.27 -1.21 -14.46
C ASP A 99 -22.08 -2.11 -14.16
N ILE A 100 -21.31 -2.47 -15.20
CA ILE A 100 -20.07 -3.24 -15.03
C ILE A 100 -19.04 -2.42 -14.25
N ALA A 101 -18.86 -1.13 -14.59
CA ALA A 101 -17.94 -0.24 -13.89
C ALA A 101 -18.30 -0.10 -12.40
N HIS A 102 -19.58 0.00 -12.10
CA HIS A 102 -20.05 0.09 -10.73
C HIS A 102 -19.71 -1.16 -9.93
N GLU A 103 -20.03 -2.33 -10.46
CA GLU A 103 -19.75 -3.60 -9.77
C GLU A 103 -18.24 -3.85 -9.61
N VAL A 104 -17.43 -3.55 -10.63
CA VAL A 104 -15.96 -3.62 -10.54
C VAL A 104 -15.43 -2.67 -9.47
N ALA A 105 -16.00 -1.47 -9.34
CA ALA A 105 -15.64 -0.53 -8.28
C ALA A 105 -16.00 -1.07 -6.88
N ASP A 106 -17.17 -1.67 -6.72
CA ASP A 106 -17.61 -2.29 -5.45
C ASP A 106 -16.68 -3.46 -5.07
N VAL A 107 -16.32 -4.31 -6.03
CA VAL A 107 -15.33 -5.38 -5.81
C VAL A 107 -13.98 -4.83 -5.39
N ALA A 108 -13.54 -3.71 -5.98
CA ALA A 108 -12.28 -3.05 -5.58
C ALA A 108 -12.35 -2.50 -4.15
N LEU A 109 -13.47 -1.86 -3.79
CA LEU A 109 -13.66 -1.30 -2.45
C LEU A 109 -13.59 -2.38 -1.36
N MET A 110 -13.98 -3.62 -1.67
CA MET A 110 -13.81 -4.75 -0.76
C MET A 110 -12.35 -5.16 -0.53
N GLU A 111 -11.41 -4.84 -1.43
CA GLU A 111 -10.00 -5.15 -1.26
C GLU A 111 -9.32 -4.37 -0.12
N PHE A 112 -9.91 -3.25 0.30
CA PHE A 112 -9.36 -2.43 1.39
C PHE A 112 -9.54 -3.08 2.76
N GLY A 113 -10.68 -3.70 3.03
CA GLY A 113 -11.05 -4.18 4.36
C GLY A 113 -11.59 -5.61 4.44
N LYS A 114 -11.41 -6.44 3.43
CA LYS A 114 -11.94 -7.82 3.47
C LYS A 114 -11.33 -8.63 4.61
N PRO A 115 -12.13 -9.47 5.30
CA PRO A 115 -11.67 -10.20 6.49
C PRO A 115 -10.74 -11.37 6.16
N TYR A 116 -10.87 -11.99 4.98
CA TYR A 116 -10.16 -13.20 4.58
C TYR A 116 -9.62 -13.11 3.15
N GLY A 117 -8.73 -14.02 2.81
CA GLY A 117 -8.15 -14.17 1.48
C GLY A 117 -6.90 -13.35 1.27
N VAL A 118 -6.49 -13.25 0.02
CA VAL A 118 -5.29 -12.55 -0.45
C VAL A 118 -5.73 -11.44 -1.43
N ALA A 119 -4.94 -10.39 -1.55
CA ALA A 119 -5.21 -9.30 -2.49
C ALA A 119 -5.32 -9.83 -3.93
N ARG A 120 -6.41 -9.45 -4.64
CA ARG A 120 -6.74 -10.01 -5.95
C ARG A 120 -5.65 -9.81 -7.00
N PHE A 121 -5.04 -8.65 -7.03
CA PHE A 121 -4.01 -8.33 -8.02
C PHE A 121 -2.69 -9.10 -7.86
N LEU A 122 -2.48 -9.84 -6.76
CA LEU A 122 -1.30 -10.70 -6.64
C LEU A 122 -1.24 -11.75 -7.76
N LYS A 123 -2.39 -12.21 -8.25
CA LYS A 123 -2.44 -13.17 -9.37
C LYS A 123 -1.83 -12.62 -10.67
N ASN A 124 -1.73 -11.31 -10.82
CA ASN A 124 -1.14 -10.66 -11.98
C ASN A 124 0.39 -10.53 -11.88
N ALA A 125 0.98 -10.82 -10.71
CA ALA A 125 2.42 -10.80 -10.54
C ALA A 125 3.08 -12.00 -11.28
N PRO A 126 4.38 -11.88 -11.65
CA PRO A 126 5.10 -12.99 -12.24
C PRO A 126 5.05 -14.25 -11.34
N VAL A 127 4.78 -15.41 -11.92
CA VAL A 127 4.57 -16.67 -11.19
C VAL A 127 5.70 -17.00 -10.21
N LYS A 128 6.95 -16.72 -10.59
CA LYS A 128 8.11 -16.89 -9.69
C LYS A 128 7.99 -16.04 -8.42
N ARG A 129 7.50 -14.79 -8.54
CA ARG A 129 7.31 -13.92 -7.38
C ARG A 129 6.16 -14.40 -6.51
N GLN A 130 5.03 -14.79 -7.09
CA GLN A 130 3.90 -15.35 -6.33
C GLN A 130 4.34 -16.54 -5.49
N LYS A 131 5.13 -17.46 -6.06
CA LYS A 131 5.68 -18.62 -5.34
C LYS A 131 6.53 -18.18 -4.14
N VAL A 132 7.49 -17.29 -4.34
CA VAL A 132 8.35 -16.78 -3.26
C VAL A 132 7.54 -16.08 -2.16
N TRP A 133 6.60 -15.23 -2.51
CA TRP A 133 5.78 -14.50 -1.54
C TRP A 133 4.91 -15.44 -0.71
N LYS A 134 4.37 -16.49 -1.33
CA LYS A 134 3.61 -17.53 -0.65
C LYS A 134 4.49 -18.35 0.30
N GLU A 135 5.67 -18.77 -0.15
CA GLU A 135 6.63 -19.52 0.68
C GLU A 135 7.10 -18.71 1.88
N LEU A 136 7.30 -17.39 1.71
CA LEU A 136 7.66 -16.48 2.79
C LEU A 136 6.47 -16.04 3.66
N GLY A 137 5.23 -16.36 3.29
CA GLY A 137 4.04 -15.93 4.04
C GLY A 137 3.80 -14.40 4.04
N ILE A 138 4.28 -13.70 3.00
CA ILE A 138 4.15 -12.24 2.87
C ILE A 138 3.04 -11.79 1.93
N GLU A 139 2.18 -12.69 1.49
CA GLU A 139 1.00 -12.33 0.69
C GLU A 139 0.07 -11.42 1.51
N PRO A 140 -0.25 -10.21 1.04
CA PRO A 140 -1.13 -9.30 1.77
C PRO A 140 -2.58 -9.78 1.73
N ARG A 141 -3.31 -9.56 2.81
CA ARG A 141 -4.71 -9.98 2.99
C ARG A 141 -5.68 -8.92 2.47
N ALA A 142 -5.53 -7.70 2.97
CA ALA A 142 -6.29 -6.52 2.61
C ALA A 142 -5.47 -5.28 2.94
N ILE A 143 -5.65 -4.20 2.19
CA ILE A 143 -4.77 -3.03 2.24
C ILE A 143 -4.76 -2.41 3.64
N ASP A 144 -5.92 -2.00 4.15
CA ASP A 144 -6.05 -1.34 5.45
C ASP A 144 -5.66 -2.26 6.61
N ARG A 145 -5.87 -3.57 6.45
CA ARG A 145 -5.53 -4.54 7.47
C ARG A 145 -4.03 -4.65 7.69
N GLU A 146 -3.22 -4.57 6.63
CA GLU A 146 -1.77 -4.61 6.79
C GLU A 146 -1.26 -3.34 7.48
N VAL A 147 -1.82 -2.18 7.15
CA VAL A 147 -1.54 -0.91 7.85
C VAL A 147 -1.91 -1.03 9.34
N ALA A 148 -3.12 -1.47 9.64
CA ALA A 148 -3.58 -1.65 11.02
C ALA A 148 -2.73 -2.65 11.79
N THR A 149 -2.27 -3.73 11.15
CA THR A 149 -1.38 -4.72 11.76
C THR A 149 -0.05 -4.09 12.19
N ILE A 150 0.58 -3.28 11.34
CA ILE A 150 1.80 -2.56 11.72
C ILE A 150 1.53 -1.58 12.87
N MET A 151 0.45 -0.81 12.79
CA MET A 151 0.12 0.16 13.84
C MET A 151 -0.08 -0.49 15.19
N HIS A 152 -0.75 -1.64 15.23
CA HIS A 152 -0.91 -2.44 16.45
C HIS A 152 0.42 -3.06 16.89
N SER A 153 1.11 -3.77 16.00
CA SER A 153 2.31 -4.55 16.34
C SER A 153 3.50 -3.69 16.75
N THR A 154 3.56 -2.45 16.33
CA THR A 154 4.62 -1.50 16.72
C THR A 154 4.31 -0.73 18.00
N HIS A 155 3.13 -0.90 18.59
CA HIS A 155 2.76 -0.22 19.82
C HIS A 155 3.45 -0.85 21.05
N ILE A 156 3.31 -0.19 22.22
CA ILE A 156 3.97 -0.61 23.46
C ILE A 156 3.77 -2.09 23.75
N GLY A 157 4.86 -2.80 24.01
CA GLY A 157 4.87 -4.20 24.45
C GLY A 157 4.40 -5.24 23.44
N CYS A 158 4.00 -4.85 22.21
CA CYS A 158 3.47 -5.81 21.26
C CYS A 158 4.56 -6.64 20.58
N THR A 159 5.33 -6.07 19.67
CA THR A 159 6.38 -6.81 18.96
C THR A 159 7.76 -6.25 19.30
N ALA A 160 8.63 -7.11 19.79
CA ALA A 160 10.02 -6.82 20.12
C ALA A 160 11.01 -7.66 19.28
N ASP A 161 10.55 -8.23 18.19
CA ASP A 161 11.32 -9.02 17.27
C ASP A 161 11.45 -8.28 15.92
N ILE A 162 12.70 -8.04 15.52
CA ILE A 162 13.01 -7.27 14.30
C ILE A 162 12.59 -8.01 13.03
N ASP A 163 12.75 -9.34 13.00
CA ASP A 163 12.42 -10.13 11.81
C ASP A 163 10.91 -10.08 11.53
N SER A 164 10.09 -10.18 12.57
CA SER A 164 8.64 -9.99 12.47
C SER A 164 8.26 -8.60 11.95
N LEU A 165 8.95 -7.53 12.39
CA LEU A 165 8.71 -6.17 11.92
C LEU A 165 9.05 -6.01 10.45
N ILE A 166 10.18 -6.56 10.00
CA ILE A 166 10.57 -6.54 8.58
C ILE A 166 9.58 -7.37 7.75
N HIS A 167 9.20 -8.54 8.21
CA HIS A 167 8.23 -9.40 7.53
C HIS A 167 6.87 -8.70 7.34
N MET A 168 6.35 -8.04 8.36
CA MET A 168 5.14 -7.22 8.26
C MET A 168 5.31 -6.04 7.29
N SER A 169 6.48 -5.41 7.28
CA SER A 169 6.78 -4.31 6.37
C SER A 169 6.78 -4.77 4.91
N LEU A 170 7.35 -5.93 4.60
CA LEU A 170 7.32 -6.54 3.25
C LEU A 170 5.89 -6.82 2.81
N ARG A 171 5.08 -7.42 3.69
CA ARG A 171 3.67 -7.70 3.40
C ARG A 171 2.86 -6.42 3.15
N THR A 172 3.08 -5.39 3.95
CA THR A 172 2.42 -4.09 3.78
C THR A 172 2.85 -3.40 2.49
N SER A 173 4.13 -3.47 2.11
CA SER A 173 4.62 -2.96 0.82
C SER A 173 3.98 -3.69 -0.37
N LEU A 174 3.72 -5.00 -0.26
CA LEU A 174 2.99 -5.74 -1.29
C LEU A 174 1.50 -5.36 -1.33
N ALA A 175 0.89 -5.02 -0.19
CA ALA A 175 -0.46 -4.48 -0.14
C ALA A 175 -0.56 -3.13 -0.85
N ASP A 176 0.45 -2.28 -0.70
CA ASP A 176 0.56 -1.04 -1.47
C ASP A 176 0.69 -1.33 -2.97
N GLY A 177 1.78 -1.98 -3.38
CA GLY A 177 2.14 -2.13 -4.78
C GLY A 177 1.16 -3.02 -5.58
N TRP A 178 0.73 -4.16 -5.01
CA TRP A 178 -0.09 -5.18 -5.69
C TRP A 178 -1.57 -5.17 -5.27
N ALA A 179 -2.02 -4.13 -4.58
CA ALA A 179 -3.44 -3.91 -4.34
C ALA A 179 -3.79 -2.43 -4.51
N GLY A 180 -3.42 -1.54 -3.59
CA GLY A 180 -3.77 -0.12 -3.63
C GLY A 180 -3.31 0.57 -4.92
N SER A 181 -2.03 0.52 -5.23
CA SER A 181 -1.47 1.15 -6.43
C SER A 181 -2.01 0.54 -7.73
N MET A 182 -2.29 -0.76 -7.76
CA MET A 182 -2.90 -1.41 -8.92
C MET A 182 -4.35 -0.96 -9.14
N ILE A 183 -5.14 -0.81 -8.07
CA ILE A 183 -6.49 -0.24 -8.16
C ILE A 183 -6.39 1.18 -8.70
N GLY A 184 -5.58 2.02 -8.08
CA GLY A 184 -5.41 3.42 -8.50
C GLY A 184 -5.03 3.55 -9.96
N THR A 185 -4.03 2.81 -10.42
CA THR A 185 -3.53 2.87 -11.79
C THR A 185 -4.55 2.33 -12.80
N ARG A 186 -5.07 1.12 -12.58
CA ARG A 186 -5.99 0.48 -13.52
C ARG A 186 -7.29 1.26 -13.68
N PHE A 187 -7.82 1.79 -12.58
CA PHE A 187 -9.06 2.56 -12.59
C PHE A 187 -8.87 3.95 -13.20
N SER A 188 -7.72 4.59 -12.96
CA SER A 188 -7.38 5.84 -13.66
C SER A 188 -7.32 5.64 -15.17
N ASP A 189 -6.71 4.56 -15.64
CA ASP A 189 -6.67 4.25 -17.09
C ASP A 189 -8.08 4.02 -17.65
N ILE A 190 -8.94 3.31 -16.93
CA ILE A 190 -10.34 3.07 -17.35
C ILE A 190 -11.12 4.38 -17.43
N LEU A 191 -11.00 5.25 -16.43
CA LEU A 191 -11.74 6.50 -16.35
C LEU A 191 -11.21 7.58 -17.30
N PHE A 192 -9.88 7.73 -17.39
CA PHE A 192 -9.25 8.87 -18.07
C PHE A 192 -8.54 8.50 -19.36
N GLY A 193 -8.43 7.23 -19.67
CA GLY A 193 -7.75 6.67 -20.84
C GLY A 193 -6.36 6.14 -20.48
N THR A 194 -6.01 5.00 -21.10
CA THR A 194 -4.67 4.43 -20.98
C THR A 194 -3.66 5.31 -21.71
N PRO A 195 -2.59 5.77 -21.05
CA PRO A 195 -1.56 6.57 -21.71
C PRO A 195 -0.90 5.79 -22.84
N THR A 196 -0.66 6.45 -23.96
CA THR A 196 0.15 5.91 -25.05
C THR A 196 1.60 6.34 -24.87
N VAL A 197 2.53 5.44 -25.17
CA VAL A 197 3.96 5.78 -25.19
C VAL A 197 4.21 6.73 -26.34
N GLY A 198 4.64 7.97 -26.05
CA GLY A 198 5.09 8.94 -27.01
C GLY A 198 6.60 9.10 -26.98
N GLU A 199 7.14 9.93 -27.86
CA GLU A 199 8.51 10.38 -27.72
C GLU A 199 8.64 11.23 -26.47
N THR A 200 9.51 10.83 -25.55
CA THR A 200 9.82 11.57 -24.32
C THR A 200 11.26 12.01 -24.37
N GLU A 201 11.49 13.31 -24.21
CA GLU A 201 12.81 13.83 -23.92
C GLU A 201 13.00 13.86 -22.41
N ALA A 202 13.83 12.95 -21.90
CA ALA A 202 14.15 12.93 -20.47
C ALA A 202 15.27 13.91 -20.18
N ASN A 203 14.94 15.07 -19.62
CA ASN A 203 15.94 15.98 -19.09
C ASN A 203 16.19 15.63 -17.63
N LEU A 204 17.23 14.83 -17.38
CA LEU A 204 17.57 14.38 -16.03
C LEU A 204 18.24 15.46 -15.17
N GLY A 205 18.53 16.63 -15.71
CA GLY A 205 19.26 17.69 -15.00
C GLY A 205 20.67 17.27 -14.61
N VAL A 206 21.52 18.23 -14.33
CA VAL A 206 22.82 17.99 -13.70
C VAL A 206 22.61 18.07 -12.19
N LEU A 207 22.81 16.95 -11.48
CA LEU A 207 22.91 16.96 -10.02
C LEU A 207 24.22 17.66 -9.66
N GLU A 208 24.14 18.92 -9.25
CA GLU A 208 25.26 19.60 -8.63
C GLU A 208 25.49 19.00 -7.24
N GLU A 209 26.70 18.52 -6.96
CA GLU A 209 27.06 17.78 -5.74
C GLU A 209 26.69 18.48 -4.42
N ASN A 210 26.36 19.75 -4.43
CA ASN A 210 26.10 20.57 -3.23
C ASN A 210 24.62 21.00 -3.07
N LYS A 211 23.69 20.48 -3.86
CA LYS A 211 22.26 20.87 -3.81
C LYS A 211 21.30 19.71 -3.46
N VAL A 212 21.75 18.78 -2.62
CA VAL A 212 20.85 17.84 -1.98
C VAL A 212 20.29 18.50 -0.72
N ASN A 213 19.08 19.02 -0.80
CA ASN A 213 18.31 19.49 0.35
C ASN A 213 17.59 18.31 1.03
#